data_9f5e298d8267f8a7aba3357e45afe3e1
#
_entry.id   9f5e298d8267f8a7aba3357e45afe3e1
#
_cell.length_a   1.000
_cell.length_b   1.000
_cell.length_c   1.000
_cell.angle_alpha   90.00
_cell.angle_beta   90.00
_cell.angle_gamma   90.00
#
_symmetry.space_group_name_H-M   'P 1'
#
loop_
_entity.id
_entity.type
_entity.pdbx_description
1 polymer ?
#
loop_
_entity_poly.entity_id
_entity_poly.type
_entity_poly.pdbx_seq_one_letter_code
_entity_poly.pdbx_strand_id
1 'polypeptide(L)'
;IGYDHREDIAYRVCEHSLLRRSSRPLTVIDLNYKALRGAELFSREWTEDSEGQRMDVIDDKPFSTEFSHTRFLAPEIARVNDITKGWILFCDCDFLFLEDVDKLFKFVETTYPNHAAACVKFDWQPKESEKMDGQKQLAYEKKLWSSLMLINMGHKDTKKLTTEYVNTAKGLDLHQFKWTTDDQIGAIPSCWNYIPDITPMSESPSAIHYSLGGPWFGGKFENMQFAQDWHDERLLYQTTIPGNIGDWVRLMR
;
A
#
# COMPACT_ATOMS: atom_id res chain seq x y z
N ILE A 1 0.03 3.79 5.63
CA ILE A 1 -0.34 3.77 4.20
C ILE A 1 0.78 4.41 3.40
N GLY A 2 1.16 3.81 2.25
CA GLY A 2 2.09 4.41 1.30
C GLY A 2 1.55 5.76 0.79
N TYR A 3 2.43 6.74 0.54
CA TYR A 3 2.01 8.04 0.03
C TYR A 3 2.82 8.42 -1.22
N ASP A 4 2.13 8.74 -2.30
CA ASP A 4 2.68 9.36 -3.50
C ASP A 4 1.87 10.63 -3.79
N HIS A 5 2.55 11.77 -3.92
CA HIS A 5 1.87 13.05 -4.12
C HIS A 5 1.03 13.11 -5.40
N ARG A 6 1.34 12.28 -6.40
CA ARG A 6 0.57 12.18 -7.66
C ARG A 6 -0.78 11.49 -7.45
N GLU A 7 -0.91 10.76 -6.34
CA GLU A 7 -2.08 9.95 -5.97
C GLU A 7 -2.71 10.42 -4.64
N ASP A 8 -2.58 11.72 -4.28
CA ASP A 8 -3.09 12.25 -3.00
C ASP A 8 -4.58 11.93 -2.79
N ILE A 9 -5.41 12.08 -3.84
CA ILE A 9 -6.84 11.78 -3.71
C ILE A 9 -7.11 10.28 -3.49
N ALA A 10 -6.30 9.39 -4.09
CA ALA A 10 -6.41 7.95 -3.85
C ALA A 10 -6.06 7.63 -2.39
N TYR A 11 -4.96 8.22 -1.89
CA TYR A 11 -4.58 8.12 -0.48
C TYR A 11 -5.72 8.54 0.46
N ARG A 12 -6.37 9.70 0.22
CA ARG A 12 -7.46 10.21 1.05
C ARG A 12 -8.66 9.27 1.07
N VAL A 13 -9.02 8.71 -0.08
CA VAL A 13 -10.12 7.74 -0.19
C VAL A 13 -9.75 6.43 0.49
N CYS A 14 -8.53 5.96 0.33
CA CYS A 14 -8.01 4.77 1.01
C CYS A 14 -8.10 4.93 2.54
N GLU A 15 -7.52 5.98 3.09
CA GLU A 15 -7.55 6.28 4.52
C GLU A 15 -8.99 6.40 5.05
N HIS A 16 -9.85 7.15 4.36
CA HIS A 16 -11.25 7.32 4.74
C HIS A 16 -12.00 5.99 4.74
N SER A 17 -11.85 5.19 3.69
CA SER A 17 -12.53 3.90 3.57
C SER A 17 -12.10 2.91 4.67
N LEU A 18 -10.81 2.92 5.01
CA LEU A 18 -10.23 2.12 6.08
C LEU A 18 -10.78 2.52 7.45
N LEU A 19 -10.70 3.81 7.79
CA LEU A 19 -11.11 4.33 9.09
C LEU A 19 -12.62 4.22 9.31
N ARG A 20 -13.43 4.51 8.28
CA ARG A 20 -14.89 4.48 8.37
C ARG A 20 -15.43 3.08 8.64
N ARG A 21 -14.77 2.05 8.16
CA ARG A 21 -15.23 0.64 8.29
C ARG A 21 -14.60 -0.10 9.46
N SER A 22 -13.56 0.44 10.05
CA SER A 22 -12.87 -0.24 11.14
C SER A 22 -13.67 -0.19 12.44
N SER A 23 -13.98 -1.35 13.01
CA SER A 23 -14.48 -1.48 14.39
C SER A 23 -13.37 -1.37 15.44
N ARG A 24 -12.12 -1.50 15.03
CA ARG A 24 -10.92 -1.33 15.86
C ARG A 24 -10.45 0.13 15.77
N PRO A 25 -10.07 0.79 16.87
CA PRO A 25 -9.37 2.06 16.79
C PRO A 25 -8.06 1.91 16.02
N LEU A 26 -7.86 2.76 15.02
CA LEU A 26 -6.66 2.77 14.18
C LEU A 26 -5.96 4.13 14.26
N THR A 27 -4.64 4.09 14.30
CA THR A 27 -3.80 5.24 13.98
C THR A 27 -3.24 5.03 12.59
N VAL A 28 -3.56 5.92 11.66
CA VAL A 28 -3.03 5.89 10.29
C VAL A 28 -1.88 6.87 10.19
N ILE A 29 -0.78 6.43 9.58
CA ILE A 29 0.42 7.24 9.32
C ILE A 29 0.71 7.16 7.83
N ASP A 30 0.88 8.32 7.18
CA ASP A 30 1.32 8.41 5.81
C ASP A 30 2.84 8.17 5.71
N LEU A 31 3.24 7.28 4.82
CA LEU A 31 4.65 7.00 4.54
C LEU A 31 5.18 7.96 3.48
N ASN A 32 5.09 9.26 3.76
CA ASN A 32 5.58 10.32 2.90
C ASN A 32 7.11 10.38 2.95
N TYR A 33 7.78 10.10 1.83
CA TYR A 33 9.24 10.04 1.79
C TYR A 33 9.93 11.36 2.17
N LYS A 34 9.31 12.52 1.89
CA LYS A 34 9.88 13.84 2.27
C LYS A 34 9.86 14.03 3.77
N ALA A 35 8.75 13.67 4.41
CA ALA A 35 8.65 13.71 5.88
C ALA A 35 9.64 12.71 6.52
N LEU A 36 9.75 11.50 5.95
CA LEU A 36 10.69 10.49 6.43
C LEU A 36 12.16 10.91 6.25
N ARG A 37 12.50 11.63 5.17
CA ARG A 37 13.82 12.24 5.01
C ARG A 37 14.08 13.33 6.05
N GLY A 38 13.10 14.19 6.31
CA GLY A 38 13.21 15.21 7.34
C GLY A 38 13.40 14.65 8.77
N ALA A 39 12.86 13.44 9.01
CA ALA A 39 13.03 12.70 10.26
C ALA A 39 14.28 11.78 10.28
N GLU A 40 15.14 11.85 9.27
CA GLU A 40 16.36 11.02 9.10
C GLU A 40 16.08 9.50 9.03
N LEU A 41 14.84 9.09 8.75
CA LEU A 41 14.46 7.68 8.61
C LEU A 41 14.65 7.16 7.18
N PHE A 42 14.71 8.05 6.17
CA PHE A 42 14.86 7.66 4.77
C PHE A 42 15.93 8.52 4.08
N SER A 43 17.01 7.89 3.63
CA SER A 43 18.11 8.55 2.95
C SER A 43 18.41 7.97 1.55
N ARG A 44 17.60 7.00 1.10
CA ARG A 44 17.81 6.32 -0.18
C ARG A 44 17.67 7.28 -1.35
N GLU A 45 18.70 7.36 -2.19
CA GLU A 45 18.76 8.25 -3.34
C GLU A 45 18.22 7.58 -4.60
N TRP A 46 17.66 8.38 -5.51
CA TRP A 46 17.27 7.98 -6.86
C TRP A 46 17.55 9.10 -7.86
N THR A 47 17.59 8.72 -9.13
CA THR A 47 17.63 9.65 -10.26
C THR A 47 16.29 9.59 -11.00
N GLU A 48 15.95 10.67 -11.72
CA GLU A 48 14.80 10.70 -12.62
C GLU A 48 15.32 11.00 -14.03
N ASP A 49 14.82 10.27 -15.03
CA ASP A 49 15.10 10.56 -16.43
C ASP A 49 14.16 11.65 -16.98
N SER A 50 14.31 11.99 -18.27
CA SER A 50 13.49 13.02 -18.93
C SER A 50 12.00 12.68 -19.02
N GLU A 51 11.64 11.42 -18.83
CA GLU A 51 10.26 10.92 -18.83
C GLU A 51 9.69 10.79 -17.41
N GLY A 52 10.49 11.16 -16.38
CA GLY A 52 10.10 11.06 -14.97
C GLY A 52 10.19 9.65 -14.40
N GLN A 53 10.88 8.72 -15.11
CA GLN A 53 11.14 7.39 -14.59
C GLN A 53 12.18 7.45 -13.48
N ARG A 54 11.84 6.95 -12.31
CA ARG A 54 12.74 6.87 -11.16
C ARG A 54 13.61 5.63 -11.22
N MET A 55 14.90 5.83 -10.97
CA MET A 55 15.92 4.79 -10.93
C MET A 55 16.61 4.81 -9.57
N ASP A 56 16.54 3.71 -8.85
CA ASP A 56 17.20 3.56 -7.56
C ASP A 56 18.72 3.52 -7.71
N VAL A 57 19.45 4.30 -6.90
CA VAL A 57 20.93 4.39 -6.99
C VAL A 57 21.62 3.13 -6.47
N ILE A 58 20.97 2.34 -5.60
CA ILE A 58 21.60 1.18 -4.94
C ILE A 58 21.66 -0.03 -5.88
N ASP A 59 20.60 -0.29 -6.64
CA ASP A 59 20.52 -1.48 -7.49
C ASP A 59 20.29 -1.19 -8.98
N ASP A 60 20.28 0.11 -9.34
CA ASP A 60 20.08 0.59 -10.71
C ASP A 60 18.82 0.00 -11.36
N LYS A 61 17.71 -0.03 -10.59
CA LYS A 61 16.43 -0.57 -11.03
C LYS A 61 15.35 0.49 -11.03
N PRO A 62 14.45 0.46 -12.03
CA PRO A 62 13.31 1.35 -12.07
C PRO A 62 12.30 1.02 -10.97
N PHE A 63 11.67 2.05 -10.43
CA PHE A 63 10.53 1.91 -9.51
C PHE A 63 9.48 2.99 -9.80
N SER A 64 8.21 2.73 -9.44
CA SER A 64 7.08 3.52 -9.93
C SER A 64 6.53 4.51 -8.88
N THR A 65 6.55 4.19 -7.59
CA THR A 65 5.89 5.00 -6.55
C THR A 65 6.88 5.52 -5.52
N GLU A 66 6.60 6.71 -4.95
CA GLU A 66 7.43 7.33 -3.91
C GLU A 66 7.58 6.45 -2.67
N PHE A 67 6.62 5.55 -2.44
CA PHE A 67 6.63 4.62 -1.31
C PHE A 67 7.16 3.21 -1.66
N SER A 68 7.76 3.02 -2.83
CA SER A 68 8.28 1.70 -3.23
C SER A 68 9.24 1.10 -2.21
N HIS A 69 10.07 1.90 -1.58
CA HIS A 69 11.01 1.45 -0.56
C HIS A 69 10.58 1.84 0.87
N THR A 70 9.97 3.01 1.05
CA THR A 70 9.55 3.48 2.39
C THR A 70 8.50 2.58 3.04
N ARG A 71 7.76 1.76 2.27
CA ARG A 71 6.82 0.75 2.81
C ARG A 71 7.47 -0.18 3.83
N PHE A 72 8.74 -0.47 3.67
CA PHE A 72 9.50 -1.35 4.57
C PHE A 72 9.99 -0.65 5.84
N LEU A 73 9.81 0.68 5.94
CA LEU A 73 10.00 1.45 7.18
C LEU A 73 8.79 1.41 8.11
N ALA A 74 7.66 0.84 7.70
CA ALA A 74 6.48 0.75 8.57
C ALA A 74 6.79 0.16 9.96
N PRO A 75 7.62 -0.91 10.11
CA PRO A 75 8.01 -1.40 11.43
C PRO A 75 8.90 -0.43 12.21
N GLU A 76 9.76 0.34 11.55
CA GLU A 76 10.60 1.33 12.22
C GLU A 76 9.76 2.48 12.77
N ILE A 77 8.82 2.96 11.96
CA ILE A 77 7.88 3.99 12.36
C ILE A 77 7.01 3.52 13.53
N ALA A 78 6.56 2.26 13.50
CA ALA A 78 5.86 1.66 14.62
C ALA A 78 6.71 1.68 15.91
N ARG A 79 8.00 1.32 15.82
CA ARG A 79 8.93 1.35 16.96
C ARG A 79 9.15 2.76 17.51
N VAL A 80 9.29 3.76 16.63
CA VAL A 80 9.41 5.19 17.04
C VAL A 80 8.17 5.66 17.80
N ASN A 81 7.01 5.03 17.54
CA ASN A 81 5.74 5.30 18.25
C ASN A 81 5.47 4.27 19.37
N ASP A 82 6.49 3.63 19.91
CA ASP A 82 6.43 2.66 21.03
C ASP A 82 5.59 1.40 20.74
N ILE A 83 5.26 1.12 19.47
CA ILE A 83 4.55 -0.08 19.04
C ILE A 83 5.57 -1.18 18.76
N THR A 84 5.79 -2.06 19.75
CA THR A 84 6.82 -3.12 19.69
C THR A 84 6.23 -4.53 19.68
N LYS A 85 4.90 -4.66 19.73
CA LYS A 85 4.17 -5.95 19.75
C LYS A 85 2.89 -5.86 18.93
N GLY A 86 2.30 -7.00 18.61
CA GLY A 86 1.08 -7.11 17.81
C GLY A 86 1.37 -6.97 16.32
N TRP A 87 0.32 -6.78 15.56
CA TRP A 87 0.38 -6.67 14.11
C TRP A 87 0.15 -5.22 13.67
N ILE A 88 0.91 -4.77 12.69
CA ILE A 88 0.67 -3.54 11.95
C ILE A 88 0.28 -3.87 10.52
N LEU A 89 -0.51 -3.00 9.89
CA LEU A 89 -0.89 -3.10 8.49
C LEU A 89 -0.16 -2.02 7.68
N PHE A 90 0.49 -2.42 6.60
CA PHE A 90 0.87 -1.54 5.50
C PHE A 90 -0.02 -1.84 4.30
N CYS A 91 -0.48 -0.81 3.59
CA CYS A 91 -1.04 -0.93 2.24
C CYS A 91 -0.57 0.22 1.33
N ASP A 92 -0.60 -0.01 0.01
CA ASP A 92 -0.42 1.02 -1.00
C ASP A 92 -1.58 2.03 -0.91
N CYS A 93 -1.42 3.24 -1.44
CA CYS A 93 -2.45 4.30 -1.35
C CYS A 93 -3.66 4.08 -2.28
N ASP A 94 -3.54 3.18 -3.22
CA ASP A 94 -4.53 2.86 -4.25
C ASP A 94 -5.48 1.72 -3.84
N PHE A 95 -5.72 1.58 -2.53
CA PHE A 95 -6.70 0.66 -1.98
C PHE A 95 -8.04 1.34 -1.69
N LEU A 96 -9.12 0.57 -1.84
CA LEU A 96 -10.46 0.89 -1.34
C LEU A 96 -10.92 -0.25 -0.42
N PHE A 97 -11.02 0.01 0.88
CA PHE A 97 -11.53 -0.98 1.84
C PHE A 97 -13.06 -1.03 1.78
N LEU A 98 -13.63 -2.23 1.65
CA LEU A 98 -15.07 -2.48 1.63
C LEU A 98 -15.56 -3.18 2.89
N GLU A 99 -14.68 -3.86 3.60
CA GLU A 99 -14.96 -4.61 4.82
C GLU A 99 -14.20 -4.06 6.03
N ASP A 100 -14.64 -4.46 7.22
CA ASP A 100 -13.98 -4.12 8.48
C ASP A 100 -12.62 -4.80 8.57
N VAL A 101 -11.55 -4.01 8.58
CA VAL A 101 -10.17 -4.48 8.64
C VAL A 101 -9.85 -5.26 9.93
N ASP A 102 -10.64 -5.11 10.99
CA ASP A 102 -10.50 -5.89 12.22
C ASP A 102 -10.67 -7.40 11.97
N LYS A 103 -11.48 -7.77 10.95
CA LYS A 103 -11.59 -9.17 10.50
C LYS A 103 -10.24 -9.72 10.01
N LEU A 104 -9.47 -8.89 9.28
CA LEU A 104 -8.16 -9.26 8.78
C LEU A 104 -7.13 -9.37 9.90
N PHE A 105 -7.13 -8.44 10.86
CA PHE A 105 -6.28 -8.53 12.04
C PHE A 105 -6.58 -9.79 12.86
N LYS A 106 -7.85 -10.07 13.16
CA LYS A 106 -8.26 -11.30 13.86
C LYS A 106 -7.84 -12.57 13.13
N PHE A 107 -7.94 -12.55 11.80
CA PHE A 107 -7.52 -13.69 10.98
C PHE A 107 -6.03 -13.99 11.17
N VAL A 108 -5.15 -12.99 11.06
CA VAL A 108 -3.70 -13.22 11.21
C VAL A 108 -3.29 -13.51 12.64
N GLU A 109 -3.91 -12.86 13.62
CA GLU A 109 -3.68 -13.09 15.04
C GLU A 109 -4.01 -14.55 15.44
N THR A 110 -5.01 -15.14 14.79
CA THR A 110 -5.45 -16.51 15.06
C THR A 110 -4.70 -17.53 14.23
N THR A 111 -4.52 -17.27 12.93
CA THR A 111 -3.99 -18.27 11.98
C THR A 111 -2.45 -18.27 11.95
N TYR A 112 -1.84 -17.08 12.13
CA TYR A 112 -0.40 -16.89 11.98
C TYR A 112 0.27 -16.23 13.20
N PRO A 113 -0.06 -16.60 14.45
CA PRO A 113 0.37 -15.86 15.65
C PRO A 113 1.90 -15.71 15.77
N ASN A 114 2.66 -16.63 15.16
CA ASN A 114 4.12 -16.68 15.26
C ASN A 114 4.84 -16.38 13.93
N HIS A 115 4.13 -15.95 12.88
CA HIS A 115 4.75 -15.57 11.61
C HIS A 115 5.29 -14.14 11.65
N ALA A 116 6.26 -13.86 10.79
CA ALA A 116 6.87 -12.52 10.66
C ALA A 116 5.98 -11.56 9.90
N ALA A 117 5.32 -12.05 8.88
CA ALA A 117 4.41 -11.28 8.03
C ALA A 117 3.28 -12.15 7.48
N ALA A 118 2.25 -11.49 6.93
CA ALA A 118 1.22 -12.13 6.13
C ALA A 118 0.79 -11.20 4.99
N CYS A 119 0.56 -11.77 3.81
CA CYS A 119 0.14 -11.04 2.61
C CYS A 119 -0.65 -11.95 1.68
N VAL A 120 -1.30 -11.37 0.65
CA VAL A 120 -1.84 -12.18 -0.45
C VAL A 120 -0.66 -12.68 -1.31
N LYS A 121 -0.57 -13.99 -1.46
CA LYS A 121 0.50 -14.63 -2.25
C LYS A 121 0.04 -14.77 -3.70
N PHE A 122 0.27 -13.73 -4.48
CA PHE A 122 -0.02 -13.76 -5.91
C PHE A 122 0.98 -14.66 -6.66
N ASP A 123 0.46 -15.52 -7.51
CA ASP A 123 1.22 -16.18 -8.57
C ASP A 123 0.95 -15.45 -9.89
N TRP A 124 1.46 -14.22 -9.98
CA TRP A 124 1.19 -13.33 -11.10
C TRP A 124 2.47 -12.64 -11.56
N GLN A 125 2.62 -12.53 -12.89
CA GLN A 125 3.69 -11.79 -13.53
C GLN A 125 3.08 -10.78 -14.51
N PRO A 126 3.60 -9.53 -14.57
CA PRO A 126 3.09 -8.54 -15.51
C PRO A 126 3.31 -9.00 -16.96
N LYS A 127 2.27 -8.88 -17.77
CA LYS A 127 2.34 -9.11 -19.23
C LYS A 127 2.94 -7.90 -19.95
N GLU A 128 2.73 -6.71 -19.40
CA GLU A 128 3.23 -5.45 -19.91
C GLU A 128 4.38 -4.94 -19.03
N SER A 129 5.36 -4.32 -19.66
CA SER A 129 6.53 -3.76 -18.96
C SER A 129 6.28 -2.39 -18.35
N GLU A 130 5.11 -1.79 -18.62
CA GLU A 130 4.78 -0.42 -18.20
C GLU A 130 3.48 -0.39 -17.40
N LYS A 131 3.43 0.51 -16.41
CA LYS A 131 2.21 0.92 -15.73
C LYS A 131 1.56 2.08 -16.49
N MET A 132 0.35 2.46 -16.06
CA MET A 132 -0.47 3.51 -16.66
C MET A 132 0.16 4.86 -16.87
N ASP A 133 1.01 5.27 -15.97
CA ASP A 133 1.70 6.55 -15.97
C ASP A 133 3.02 6.49 -16.76
N GLY A 134 3.23 5.44 -17.56
CA GLY A 134 4.47 5.21 -18.32
C GLY A 134 5.63 4.66 -17.51
N GLN A 135 5.45 4.43 -16.20
CA GLN A 135 6.50 3.92 -15.34
C GLN A 135 6.78 2.44 -15.61
N LYS A 136 8.05 2.08 -15.79
CA LYS A 136 8.48 0.71 -16.00
C LYS A 136 8.23 -0.15 -14.76
N GLN A 137 7.76 -1.37 -14.99
CA GLN A 137 7.63 -2.37 -13.94
C GLN A 137 8.46 -3.61 -14.24
N LEU A 138 9.09 -4.14 -13.19
CA LEU A 138 9.87 -5.38 -13.29
C LEU A 138 9.00 -6.59 -12.99
N ALA A 139 9.23 -7.68 -13.72
CA ALA A 139 8.76 -9.01 -13.34
C ALA A 139 9.75 -9.62 -12.35
N TYR A 140 9.27 -10.06 -11.19
CA TYR A 140 10.07 -10.75 -10.17
C TYR A 140 9.18 -11.64 -9.30
N GLU A 141 9.78 -12.62 -8.65
CA GLU A 141 9.09 -13.46 -7.67
C GLU A 141 8.45 -12.62 -6.55
N LYS A 142 7.27 -13.02 -6.07
CA LYS A 142 6.51 -12.31 -5.04
C LYS A 142 6.03 -10.91 -5.46
N LYS A 143 5.88 -10.68 -6.79
CA LYS A 143 5.27 -9.45 -7.29
C LYS A 143 3.90 -9.22 -6.65
N LEU A 144 3.60 -7.97 -6.25
CA LEU A 144 2.39 -7.52 -5.55
C LEU A 144 2.26 -7.98 -4.08
N TRP A 145 3.08 -8.88 -3.58
CA TRP A 145 2.95 -9.34 -2.17
C TRP A 145 3.12 -8.20 -1.17
N SER A 146 3.98 -7.23 -1.46
CA SER A 146 4.26 -6.10 -0.58
C SER A 146 3.28 -4.94 -0.69
N SER A 147 2.24 -5.03 -1.55
CA SER A 147 1.24 -3.98 -1.68
C SER A 147 0.26 -3.92 -0.50
N LEU A 148 0.02 -5.06 0.16
CA LEU A 148 -0.69 -5.15 1.43
C LEU A 148 0.03 -6.16 2.32
N MET A 149 0.57 -5.69 3.44
CA MET A 149 1.34 -6.52 4.38
C MET A 149 0.84 -6.32 5.80
N LEU A 150 0.54 -7.42 6.48
CA LEU A 150 0.50 -7.41 7.93
C LEU A 150 1.88 -7.84 8.43
N ILE A 151 2.42 -7.12 9.39
CA ILE A 151 3.78 -7.34 9.93
C ILE A 151 3.69 -7.51 11.43
N ASN A 152 4.23 -8.61 11.93
CA ASN A 152 4.25 -8.92 13.37
C ASN A 152 5.41 -8.23 14.06
N MET A 153 5.13 -7.20 14.85
CA MET A 153 6.13 -6.41 15.55
C MET A 153 6.88 -7.19 16.63
N GLY A 154 6.29 -8.27 17.14
CA GLY A 154 6.93 -9.17 18.12
C GLY A 154 7.90 -10.19 17.52
N HIS A 155 7.90 -10.39 16.19
CA HIS A 155 8.72 -11.39 15.55
C HIS A 155 10.20 -10.96 15.44
N LYS A 156 11.12 -11.91 15.65
CA LYS A 156 12.58 -11.64 15.60
C LYS A 156 13.06 -11.08 14.25
N ASP A 157 12.48 -11.56 13.14
CA ASP A 157 12.91 -11.16 11.79
C ASP A 157 12.43 -9.74 11.45
N THR A 158 11.32 -9.28 12.00
CA THR A 158 10.84 -7.90 11.83
C THR A 158 11.85 -6.87 12.37
N LYS A 159 12.68 -7.27 13.34
CA LYS A 159 13.76 -6.41 13.86
C LYS A 159 14.85 -6.10 12.83
N LYS A 160 14.95 -6.88 11.74
CA LYS A 160 15.87 -6.61 10.64
C LYS A 160 15.44 -5.42 9.77
N LEU A 161 14.15 -5.09 9.75
CA LEU A 161 13.61 -3.93 9.02
C LEU A 161 13.90 -2.65 9.80
N THR A 162 15.17 -2.26 9.81
CA THR A 162 15.68 -1.02 10.41
C THR A 162 15.82 0.06 9.35
N THR A 163 15.96 1.32 9.78
CA THR A 163 16.33 2.46 8.92
C THR A 163 17.55 2.11 8.05
N GLU A 164 18.62 1.60 8.66
CA GLU A 164 19.84 1.23 7.94
C GLU A 164 19.57 0.17 6.85
N TYR A 165 18.90 -0.92 7.21
CA TYR A 165 18.61 -2.01 6.26
C TYR A 165 17.79 -1.53 5.07
N VAL A 166 16.72 -0.76 5.30
CA VAL A 166 15.86 -0.26 4.22
C VAL A 166 16.61 0.71 3.32
N ASN A 167 17.50 1.53 3.86
CA ASN A 167 18.28 2.49 3.11
C ASN A 167 19.46 1.89 2.34
N THR A 168 19.87 0.63 2.61
CA THR A 168 21.07 0.02 2.01
C THR A 168 20.81 -1.26 1.23
N ALA A 169 19.73 -1.99 1.55
CA ALA A 169 19.38 -3.21 0.85
C ALA A 169 18.93 -2.94 -0.60
N LYS A 170 19.14 -3.89 -1.51
CA LYS A 170 18.57 -3.82 -2.85
C LYS A 170 17.04 -3.77 -2.79
N GLY A 171 16.43 -2.95 -3.64
CA GLY A 171 14.96 -2.84 -3.70
C GLY A 171 14.31 -4.20 -3.95
N LEU A 172 14.89 -5.02 -4.81
CA LEU A 172 14.40 -6.38 -5.07
C LEU A 172 14.45 -7.28 -3.82
N ASP A 173 15.50 -7.18 -3.00
CA ASP A 173 15.62 -7.97 -1.76
C ASP A 173 14.53 -7.59 -0.74
N LEU A 174 14.19 -6.30 -0.67
CA LEU A 174 13.08 -5.81 0.14
C LEU A 174 11.75 -6.41 -0.34
N HIS A 175 11.43 -6.29 -1.64
CA HIS A 175 10.19 -6.78 -2.23
C HIS A 175 10.07 -8.30 -2.26
N GLN A 176 11.18 -9.02 -2.27
CA GLN A 176 11.22 -10.48 -2.14
C GLN A 176 11.24 -10.97 -0.68
N PHE A 177 11.11 -10.08 0.30
CA PHE A 177 11.07 -10.41 1.72
C PHE A 177 12.34 -11.13 2.21
N LYS A 178 13.54 -10.78 1.70
CA LYS A 178 14.80 -11.40 2.11
C LYS A 178 15.17 -11.17 3.59
N TRP A 179 14.43 -10.29 4.26
CA TRP A 179 14.53 -10.06 5.69
C TRP A 179 13.93 -11.20 6.54
N THR A 180 13.13 -12.10 5.92
CA THR A 180 12.56 -13.28 6.57
C THR A 180 12.60 -14.48 5.62
N THR A 181 12.10 -15.65 6.04
CA THR A 181 11.99 -16.86 5.23
C THR A 181 10.55 -17.11 4.78
N ASP A 182 10.35 -17.86 3.71
CA ASP A 182 9.04 -18.07 3.08
C ASP A 182 8.03 -18.77 3.99
N ASP A 183 8.50 -19.65 4.87
CA ASP A 183 7.70 -20.32 5.89
C ASP A 183 7.23 -19.36 7.00
N GLN A 184 7.86 -18.19 7.15
CA GLN A 184 7.47 -17.14 8.09
C GLN A 184 6.53 -16.10 7.48
N ILE A 185 6.07 -16.30 6.23
CA ILE A 185 5.10 -15.45 5.57
C ILE A 185 3.77 -16.20 5.45
N GLY A 186 2.76 -15.75 6.18
CA GLY A 186 1.40 -16.28 6.10
C GLY A 186 0.69 -15.86 4.80
N ALA A 187 -0.30 -16.64 4.37
CA ALA A 187 -1.16 -16.31 3.24
C ALA A 187 -2.51 -15.78 3.73
N ILE A 188 -2.89 -14.58 3.36
CA ILE A 188 -4.23 -14.04 3.62
C ILE A 188 -5.13 -14.24 2.40
N PRO A 189 -6.48 -14.27 2.59
CA PRO A 189 -7.40 -14.44 1.48
C PRO A 189 -7.25 -13.33 0.43
N SER A 190 -7.34 -13.70 -0.87
CA SER A 190 -7.20 -12.80 -2.02
C SER A 190 -8.21 -11.67 -2.05
N CYS A 191 -9.39 -11.85 -1.44
CA CYS A 191 -10.40 -10.79 -1.32
C CYS A 191 -9.90 -9.53 -0.59
N TRP A 192 -8.83 -9.61 0.22
CA TRP A 192 -8.22 -8.46 0.89
C TRP A 192 -7.23 -7.67 0.04
N ASN A 193 -6.87 -8.20 -1.12
CA ASN A 193 -6.06 -7.51 -2.12
C ASN A 193 -6.61 -7.86 -3.51
N TYR A 194 -7.92 -7.58 -3.68
CA TYR A 194 -8.62 -7.85 -4.92
C TYR A 194 -8.17 -6.86 -5.99
N ILE A 195 -7.53 -7.35 -7.04
CA ILE A 195 -7.06 -6.52 -8.15
C ILE A 195 -7.99 -6.76 -9.34
N PRO A 196 -8.74 -5.73 -9.81
CA PRO A 196 -9.53 -5.84 -11.04
C PRO A 196 -8.70 -6.39 -12.20
N ASP A 197 -9.29 -7.25 -13.01
CA ASP A 197 -8.66 -7.93 -14.15
C ASP A 197 -7.57 -8.97 -13.82
N ILE A 198 -7.16 -9.11 -12.56
CA ILE A 198 -6.18 -10.12 -12.12
C ILE A 198 -6.85 -11.16 -11.21
N THR A 199 -7.59 -10.70 -10.20
CA THR A 199 -8.29 -11.59 -9.28
C THR A 199 -9.57 -12.15 -9.93
N PRO A 200 -9.87 -13.46 -9.79
CA PRO A 200 -11.10 -14.03 -10.36
C PRO A 200 -12.37 -13.33 -9.87
N MET A 201 -13.29 -13.03 -10.76
CA MET A 201 -14.59 -12.38 -10.46
C MET A 201 -15.50 -13.20 -9.52
N SER A 202 -15.19 -14.45 -9.25
CA SER A 202 -15.94 -15.31 -8.32
C SER A 202 -15.79 -14.91 -6.84
N GLU A 203 -14.85 -14.03 -6.52
CA GLU A 203 -14.61 -13.55 -5.16
C GLU A 203 -15.24 -12.18 -4.94
N SER A 204 -15.95 -12.02 -3.81
CA SER A 204 -16.39 -10.70 -3.35
C SER A 204 -15.23 -10.00 -2.67
N PRO A 205 -14.84 -8.79 -3.10
CA PRO A 205 -13.71 -8.10 -2.51
C PRO A 205 -13.99 -7.59 -1.10
N SER A 206 -13.05 -7.75 -0.20
CA SER A 206 -12.99 -7.08 1.11
C SER A 206 -12.18 -5.78 1.04
N ALA A 207 -11.20 -5.73 0.14
CA ALA A 207 -10.48 -4.52 -0.23
C ALA A 207 -10.06 -4.63 -1.71
N ILE A 208 -10.27 -3.54 -2.45
CA ILE A 208 -9.91 -3.43 -3.87
C ILE A 208 -8.58 -2.70 -3.96
N HIS A 209 -7.69 -3.21 -4.80
CA HIS A 209 -6.40 -2.62 -5.10
C HIS A 209 -6.34 -2.23 -6.58
N TYR A 210 -6.31 -0.95 -6.87
CA TYR A 210 -6.26 -0.42 -8.24
C TYR A 210 -4.82 -0.39 -8.79
N SER A 211 -4.08 -1.49 -8.62
CA SER A 211 -2.64 -1.61 -8.91
C SER A 211 -2.23 -1.23 -10.33
N LEU A 212 -3.13 -1.38 -11.31
CA LEU A 212 -2.92 -0.99 -12.69
C LEU A 212 -3.40 0.44 -12.98
N GLY A 213 -3.94 1.10 -11.94
CA GLY A 213 -4.49 2.43 -11.92
C GLY A 213 -5.97 2.49 -11.62
N GLY A 214 -6.42 3.64 -11.16
CA GLY A 214 -7.75 3.80 -10.63
C GLY A 214 -8.54 4.96 -11.22
N PRO A 215 -9.80 5.10 -10.80
CA PRO A 215 -10.75 6.06 -11.37
C PRO A 215 -10.28 7.52 -11.32
N TRP A 216 -9.37 7.85 -10.40
CA TRP A 216 -8.82 9.22 -10.25
C TRP A 216 -7.98 9.70 -11.43
N PHE A 217 -7.50 8.78 -12.28
CA PHE A 217 -6.78 9.15 -13.49
C PHE A 217 -7.70 9.47 -14.68
N GLY A 218 -9.01 9.15 -14.58
CA GLY A 218 -9.96 9.35 -15.69
C GLY A 218 -9.68 8.46 -16.91
N GLY A 219 -10.21 8.87 -18.07
CA GLY A 219 -9.97 8.15 -19.33
C GLY A 219 -10.42 6.69 -19.29
N LYS A 220 -9.53 5.76 -19.63
CA LYS A 220 -9.84 4.31 -19.66
C LYS A 220 -10.22 3.73 -18.29
N PHE A 221 -9.93 4.43 -17.20
CA PHE A 221 -10.21 3.97 -15.82
C PHE A 221 -11.52 4.51 -15.26
N GLU A 222 -12.15 5.47 -15.94
CA GLU A 222 -13.38 6.11 -15.49
C GLU A 222 -14.53 5.12 -15.27
N ASN A 223 -14.60 4.07 -16.11
CA ASN A 223 -15.64 3.05 -16.07
C ASN A 223 -15.09 1.65 -15.76
N MET A 224 -13.94 1.57 -15.10
CA MET A 224 -13.38 0.27 -14.71
C MET A 224 -14.23 -0.42 -13.63
N GLN A 225 -13.97 -1.69 -13.40
CA GLN A 225 -14.63 -2.44 -12.33
C GLN A 225 -14.44 -1.74 -10.97
N PHE A 226 -15.52 -1.56 -10.21
CA PHE A 226 -15.56 -0.84 -8.92
C PHE A 226 -15.23 0.66 -8.99
N ALA A 227 -15.26 1.28 -10.17
CA ALA A 227 -15.07 2.74 -10.26
C ALA A 227 -16.15 3.51 -9.50
N GLN A 228 -17.43 3.03 -9.56
CA GLN A 228 -18.53 3.66 -8.85
C GLN A 228 -18.34 3.59 -7.32
N ASP A 229 -17.91 2.43 -6.79
CA ASP A 229 -17.63 2.27 -5.35
C ASP A 229 -16.58 3.27 -4.86
N TRP A 230 -15.54 3.50 -5.69
CA TRP A 230 -14.50 4.48 -5.39
C TRP A 230 -15.05 5.92 -5.42
N HIS A 231 -15.87 6.27 -6.42
CA HIS A 231 -16.47 7.60 -6.51
C HIS A 231 -17.44 7.88 -5.36
N ASP A 232 -18.22 6.88 -4.95
CA ASP A 232 -19.13 6.99 -3.82
C ASP A 232 -18.36 7.22 -2.51
N GLU A 233 -17.26 6.49 -2.30
CA GLU A 233 -16.40 6.69 -1.13
C GLU A 233 -15.71 8.06 -1.15
N ARG A 234 -15.25 8.51 -2.32
CA ARG A 234 -14.70 9.86 -2.49
C ARG A 234 -15.71 10.94 -2.14
N LEU A 235 -16.96 10.78 -2.57
CA LEU A 235 -18.04 11.73 -2.23
C LEU A 235 -18.28 11.77 -0.72
N LEU A 236 -18.33 10.60 -0.07
CA LEU A 236 -18.45 10.51 1.39
C LEU A 236 -17.29 11.22 2.10
N TYR A 237 -16.05 10.96 1.69
CA TYR A 237 -14.88 11.65 2.20
C TYR A 237 -15.02 13.17 2.08
N GLN A 238 -15.41 13.68 0.91
CA GLN A 238 -15.57 15.11 0.68
C GLN A 238 -16.65 15.76 1.54
N THR A 239 -17.72 15.03 1.87
CA THR A 239 -18.80 15.53 2.74
C THR A 239 -18.43 15.52 4.22
N THR A 240 -17.44 14.73 4.64
CA THR A 240 -16.99 14.66 6.04
C THR A 240 -15.97 15.74 6.41
N ILE A 241 -15.38 16.44 5.43
CA ILE A 241 -14.42 17.52 5.68
C ILE A 241 -15.17 18.77 6.14
N PRO A 242 -14.93 19.30 7.36
CA PRO A 242 -15.56 20.54 7.82
C PRO A 242 -15.18 21.72 6.92
N GLY A 243 -16.16 22.41 6.36
CA GLY A 243 -15.98 23.58 5.48
C GLY A 243 -16.33 23.34 4.02
N ASN A 244 -16.45 22.10 3.56
CA ASN A 244 -16.71 21.79 2.14
C ASN A 244 -18.21 21.86 1.74
N ILE A 245 -19.14 21.95 2.71
CA ILE A 245 -20.59 22.01 2.41
C ILE A 245 -20.98 23.32 1.69
N GLY A 246 -20.21 24.40 1.88
CA GLY A 246 -20.49 25.71 1.27
C GLY A 246 -20.16 25.81 -0.22
N ASP A 247 -19.20 25.05 -0.72
CA ASP A 247 -18.76 25.11 -2.12
C ASP A 247 -19.65 24.28 -3.07
N TRP A 248 -20.29 23.22 -2.58
CA TRP A 248 -21.21 22.39 -3.36
C TRP A 248 -22.51 23.11 -3.75
N VAL A 249 -22.99 24.03 -2.90
CA VAL A 249 -24.21 24.83 -3.20
C VAL A 249 -23.94 25.84 -4.33
N ARG A 250 -22.69 26.21 -4.60
CA ARG A 250 -22.30 27.11 -5.71
C ARG A 250 -22.18 26.41 -7.06
N LEU A 251 -21.92 25.09 -7.09
CA LEU A 251 -21.79 24.33 -8.34
C LEU A 251 -23.14 23.80 -8.86
N MET A 252 -24.20 23.84 -8.05
CA MET A 252 -25.57 23.45 -8.44
C MET A 252 -26.48 24.67 -8.78
N ARG A 253 -25.91 25.86 -8.92
CA ARG A 253 -26.59 27.07 -9.42
C ARG A 253 -25.94 27.54 -10.73
#